data_82cc9cd956b963038284b3e3a033538e
#
_entry.id   82cc9cd956b963038284b3e3a033538e
#
_cell.length_a   1.000
_cell.length_b   1.000
_cell.length_c   1.000
_cell.angle_alpha   90.00
_cell.angle_beta   90.00
_cell.angle_gamma   90.00
#
_symmetry.space_group_name_H-M   'P 1'
#
loop_
_entity.id
_entity.type
_entity.pdbx_description
1 polymer ?
#
loop_
_entity_poly.entity_id
_entity_poly.type
_entity_poly.pdbx_seq_one_letter_code
_entity_poly.pdbx_strand_id
1 'polypeptide(L)'
;MKNEEYPSVVERDFDGKVNRMHQIFRASPSDGRYRTVMFAIDHPYFYGPTTGLEDPRKLMHVFPYADAFSPDLGTLQRLDDTGIQTPFILRISGGNSILDKEGLSNEDIIVSVEEAAKLNAVGVSVSLYVDSDHRNQTFRNLSNARKRAHELGLI
;
A
#
# COMPACT_ATOMS: atom_id res chain seq x y z
N MET A 1 -21.02 -19.40 22.22
CA MET A 1 -20.26 -18.72 21.17
C MET A 1 -18.97 -18.26 21.82
N LYS A 2 -17.83 -18.82 21.40
CA LYS A 2 -16.52 -18.41 21.96
C LYS A 2 -16.18 -17.05 21.36
N ASN A 3 -16.01 -16.05 22.21
CA ASN A 3 -15.38 -14.79 21.83
C ASN A 3 -13.96 -15.15 21.34
N GLU A 4 -13.73 -15.14 20.04
CA GLU A 4 -12.36 -15.13 19.52
C GLU A 4 -11.83 -13.72 19.81
N GLU A 5 -11.01 -13.64 20.86
CA GLU A 5 -10.25 -12.45 21.21
C GLU A 5 -9.43 -12.02 19.99
N TYR A 6 -9.61 -10.77 19.58
CA TYR A 6 -8.74 -10.12 18.63
C TYR A 6 -7.29 -10.19 19.12
N PRO A 7 -6.31 -10.41 18.24
CA PRO A 7 -4.93 -10.38 18.65
C PRO A 7 -4.65 -9.04 19.34
N SER A 8 -4.05 -9.11 20.51
CA SER A 8 -3.75 -8.04 21.47
C SER A 8 -2.90 -6.86 20.92
N VAL A 9 -2.61 -6.85 19.64
CA VAL A 9 -1.92 -5.76 18.92
C VAL A 9 -2.78 -4.49 18.84
N VAL A 10 -4.11 -4.61 18.97
CA VAL A 10 -5.04 -3.48 18.85
C VAL A 10 -5.16 -2.70 20.18
N GLU A 11 -4.81 -3.30 21.32
CA GLU A 11 -5.04 -2.67 22.64
C GLU A 11 -3.91 -1.75 23.14
N ARG A 12 -2.75 -1.69 22.46
CA ARG A 12 -1.56 -1.04 23.06
C ARG A 12 -1.08 0.24 22.38
N ASP A 13 -1.48 0.53 21.15
CA ASP A 13 -1.00 1.70 20.45
C ASP A 13 -2.15 2.64 20.10
N PHE A 14 -2.39 3.62 20.96
CA PHE A 14 -3.18 4.82 20.65
C PHE A 14 -2.41 5.72 19.66
N ASP A 15 -1.66 5.09 18.76
CA ASP A 15 -1.01 5.81 17.69
C ASP A 15 -1.93 5.88 16.48
N GLY A 16 -1.59 6.73 15.51
CA GLY A 16 -2.36 6.92 14.30
C GLY A 16 -2.61 5.66 13.49
N LYS A 17 -1.82 4.59 13.70
CA LYS A 17 -1.91 3.31 13.01
C LYS A 17 -3.26 2.61 13.23
N VAL A 18 -3.75 2.55 14.47
CA VAL A 18 -5.05 1.93 14.77
C VAL A 18 -6.16 2.66 14.03
N ASN A 19 -6.15 3.98 14.03
CA ASN A 19 -7.12 4.78 13.31
C ASN A 19 -7.06 4.54 11.79
N ARG A 20 -5.85 4.45 11.22
CA ARG A 20 -5.66 4.14 9.79
C ARG A 20 -6.12 2.73 9.44
N MET A 21 -5.89 1.75 10.32
CA MET A 21 -6.43 0.40 10.13
C MET A 21 -7.95 0.40 10.07
N HIS A 22 -8.64 1.17 10.91
CA HIS A 22 -10.09 1.29 10.86
C HIS A 22 -10.62 1.97 9.59
N GLN A 23 -9.79 2.74 8.89
CA GLN A 23 -10.18 3.34 7.61
C GLN A 23 -10.25 2.30 6.48
N ILE A 24 -9.41 1.25 6.53
CA ILE A 24 -9.30 0.26 5.45
C ILE A 24 -9.92 -1.09 5.79
N PHE A 25 -10.19 -1.38 7.07
CA PHE A 25 -10.84 -2.61 7.49
C PHE A 25 -12.27 -2.35 7.93
N ARG A 26 -13.23 -3.07 7.34
CA ARG A 26 -14.64 -2.98 7.69
C ARG A 26 -15.12 -4.29 8.30
N ALA A 27 -15.90 -4.17 9.39
CA ALA A 27 -16.58 -5.32 9.94
C ALA A 27 -17.68 -5.80 8.98
N SER A 28 -17.64 -7.07 8.62
CA SER A 28 -18.71 -7.68 7.81
C SER A 28 -20.00 -7.78 8.62
N PRO A 29 -21.13 -7.31 8.10
CA PRO A 29 -22.43 -7.43 8.79
C PRO A 29 -22.87 -8.87 9.02
N SER A 30 -22.38 -9.81 8.20
CA SER A 30 -22.84 -11.21 8.22
C SER A 30 -22.16 -12.05 9.31
N ASP A 31 -20.89 -11.77 9.65
CA ASP A 31 -20.10 -12.60 10.56
C ASP A 31 -19.19 -11.81 11.52
N GLY A 32 -19.26 -10.49 11.49
CA GLY A 32 -18.46 -9.60 12.33
C GLY A 32 -16.95 -9.59 12.02
N ARG A 33 -16.50 -10.33 10.99
CA ARG A 33 -15.07 -10.38 10.63
C ARG A 33 -14.67 -9.11 9.90
N TYR A 34 -13.47 -8.62 10.21
CA TYR A 34 -12.90 -7.49 9.49
C TYR A 34 -12.32 -7.94 8.15
N ARG A 35 -12.66 -7.21 7.10
CA ARG A 35 -12.20 -7.45 5.73
C ARG A 35 -11.81 -6.15 5.08
N THR A 36 -10.97 -6.26 4.06
CA THR A 36 -10.62 -5.16 3.17
C THR A 36 -10.59 -5.64 1.72
N VAL A 37 -11.09 -4.83 0.83
CA VAL A 37 -10.91 -4.97 -0.63
C VAL A 37 -9.94 -3.90 -1.06
N MET A 38 -8.75 -4.31 -1.48
CA MET A 38 -7.72 -3.39 -1.95
C MET A 38 -7.62 -3.43 -3.48
N PHE A 39 -7.67 -2.27 -4.10
CA PHE A 39 -7.55 -2.09 -5.53
C PHE A 39 -6.12 -1.67 -5.89
N ALA A 40 -5.32 -2.57 -6.47
CA ALA A 40 -3.95 -2.28 -6.89
C ALA A 40 -3.93 -1.64 -8.28
N ILE A 41 -3.28 -0.48 -8.39
CA ILE A 41 -3.12 0.29 -9.64
C ILE A 41 -1.67 0.74 -9.88
N ASP A 42 -0.73 0.09 -9.22
CA ASP A 42 0.72 0.33 -9.32
C ASP A 42 1.40 -0.46 -10.46
N HIS A 43 0.67 -1.30 -11.19
CA HIS A 43 1.21 -2.17 -12.24
C HIS A 43 1.92 -1.42 -13.37
N PRO A 44 1.45 -0.24 -13.87
CA PRO A 44 2.14 0.49 -14.93
C PRO A 44 3.56 0.88 -14.56
N TYR A 45 3.87 0.99 -13.29
CA TYR A 45 5.18 1.33 -12.80
C TYR A 45 6.28 0.38 -13.31
N PHE A 46 6.04 -0.94 -13.29
CA PHE A 46 7.03 -1.96 -13.67
C PHE A 46 6.68 -2.71 -14.96
N TYR A 47 5.41 -2.77 -15.35
CA TYR A 47 4.98 -3.35 -16.63
C TYR A 47 5.01 -2.36 -17.79
N GLY A 48 5.09 -1.05 -17.52
CA GLY A 48 4.86 -0.02 -18.52
C GLY A 48 3.37 0.12 -18.87
N PRO A 49 3.02 0.59 -20.06
CA PRO A 49 1.62 0.77 -20.45
C PRO A 49 0.82 -0.52 -20.28
N THR A 50 -0.11 -0.51 -19.35
CA THR A 50 -0.94 -1.66 -18.99
C THR A 50 -2.38 -1.36 -19.39
N THR A 51 -2.98 -2.24 -20.23
CA THR A 51 -4.34 -2.07 -20.73
C THR A 51 -5.34 -1.87 -19.59
N GLY A 52 -6.07 -0.77 -19.65
CA GLY A 52 -7.04 -0.38 -18.64
C GLY A 52 -6.48 0.46 -17.49
N LEU A 53 -5.14 0.61 -17.36
CA LEU A 53 -4.47 1.42 -16.35
C LEU A 53 -3.70 2.61 -16.94
N GLU A 54 -3.86 2.90 -18.24
CA GLU A 54 -3.15 3.98 -18.94
C GLU A 54 -3.54 5.37 -18.39
N ASP A 55 -4.79 5.50 -17.97
CA ASP A 55 -5.30 6.71 -17.34
C ASP A 55 -6.08 6.35 -16.07
N PRO A 56 -5.49 6.53 -14.87
CA PRO A 56 -6.15 6.15 -13.62
C PRO A 56 -7.44 6.92 -13.34
N ARG A 57 -7.67 8.08 -13.96
CA ARG A 57 -8.92 8.85 -13.82
C ARG A 57 -10.13 8.14 -14.42
N LYS A 58 -9.90 7.26 -15.41
CA LYS A 58 -10.98 6.42 -15.98
C LYS A 58 -11.49 5.36 -15.01
N LEU A 59 -10.75 5.10 -13.93
CA LEU A 59 -11.08 4.12 -12.91
C LEU A 59 -11.90 4.69 -11.75
N MET A 60 -12.27 5.97 -11.80
CA MET A 60 -13.01 6.63 -10.70
C MET A 60 -14.29 5.90 -10.30
N HIS A 61 -14.93 5.20 -11.25
CA HIS A 61 -16.13 4.40 -10.99
C HIS A 61 -15.86 3.12 -10.19
N VAL A 62 -14.60 2.68 -10.06
CA VAL A 62 -14.21 1.46 -9.31
C VAL A 62 -13.93 1.77 -7.84
N PHE A 63 -13.38 2.94 -7.53
CA PHE A 63 -12.96 3.29 -6.16
C PHE A 63 -14.06 3.17 -5.10
N PRO A 64 -15.34 3.46 -5.37
CA PRO A 64 -16.40 3.27 -4.37
C PRO A 64 -16.61 1.83 -3.90
N TYR A 65 -16.11 0.85 -4.64
CA TYR A 65 -16.20 -0.58 -4.31
C TYR A 65 -14.96 -1.12 -3.59
N ALA A 66 -13.92 -0.29 -3.42
CA ALA A 66 -12.70 -0.63 -2.71
C ALA A 66 -12.66 0.06 -1.34
N ASP A 67 -12.13 -0.63 -0.33
CA ASP A 67 -11.89 -0.06 1.00
C ASP A 67 -10.55 0.72 1.02
N ALA A 68 -9.62 0.34 0.14
CA ALA A 68 -8.37 1.04 -0.08
C ALA A 68 -7.87 0.81 -1.51
N PHE A 69 -6.94 1.65 -1.97
CA PHE A 69 -6.20 1.39 -3.19
C PHE A 69 -4.69 1.50 -2.99
N SER A 70 -3.93 0.89 -3.90
CA SER A 70 -2.46 0.88 -3.84
C SER A 70 -1.89 1.45 -5.14
N PRO A 71 -1.54 2.75 -5.16
CA PRO A 71 -0.88 3.40 -6.27
C PRO A 71 0.64 3.42 -6.09
N ASP A 72 1.38 3.65 -7.18
CA ASP A 72 2.68 4.32 -7.15
C ASP A 72 2.50 5.85 -7.06
N LEU A 73 3.61 6.58 -6.81
CA LEU A 73 3.57 8.04 -6.68
C LEU A 73 3.08 8.73 -7.95
N GLY A 74 3.53 8.29 -9.13
CA GLY A 74 3.13 8.90 -10.41
C GLY A 74 1.64 8.72 -10.68
N THR A 75 1.10 7.54 -10.39
CA THR A 75 -0.33 7.25 -10.49
C THR A 75 -1.14 8.10 -9.51
N LEU A 76 -0.67 8.25 -8.26
CA LEU A 76 -1.33 9.08 -7.26
C LEU A 76 -1.40 10.55 -7.68
N GLN A 77 -0.28 11.10 -8.20
CA GLN A 77 -0.23 12.49 -8.69
C GLN A 77 -1.22 12.76 -9.83
N ARG A 78 -1.53 11.77 -10.65
CA ARG A 78 -2.54 11.88 -11.72
C ARG A 78 -3.98 11.85 -11.21
N LEU A 79 -4.19 11.48 -9.96
CA LEU A 79 -5.48 11.45 -9.29
C LEU A 79 -5.73 12.66 -8.37
N ASP A 80 -4.75 13.53 -8.18
CA ASP A 80 -4.76 14.61 -7.17
C ASP A 80 -5.97 15.57 -7.32
N ASP A 81 -6.39 15.85 -8.55
CA ASP A 81 -7.50 16.74 -8.87
C ASP A 81 -8.87 16.05 -8.89
N THR A 82 -8.95 14.74 -8.64
CA THR A 82 -10.19 13.98 -8.78
C THR A 82 -11.09 14.00 -7.55
N GLY A 83 -10.58 14.48 -6.41
CA GLY A 83 -11.32 14.50 -5.15
C GLY A 83 -11.56 13.11 -4.55
N ILE A 84 -10.75 12.11 -4.89
CA ILE A 84 -10.87 10.75 -4.37
C ILE A 84 -10.73 10.73 -2.85
N GLN A 85 -11.67 10.05 -2.17
CA GLN A 85 -11.70 9.95 -0.71
C GLN A 85 -11.29 8.55 -0.22
N THR A 86 -11.16 7.57 -1.13
CA THR A 86 -10.75 6.21 -0.77
C THR A 86 -9.34 6.23 -0.19
N PRO A 87 -9.09 5.66 0.99
CA PRO A 87 -7.75 5.58 1.58
C PRO A 87 -6.76 4.85 0.66
N PHE A 88 -5.48 5.18 0.76
CA PHE A 88 -4.47 4.51 -0.06
C PHE A 88 -3.24 4.09 0.74
N ILE A 89 -2.63 2.99 0.28
CA ILE A 89 -1.34 2.47 0.72
C ILE A 89 -0.35 2.72 -0.41
N LEU A 90 0.58 3.65 -0.20
CA LEU A 90 1.51 4.06 -1.25
C LEU A 90 2.61 3.03 -1.47
N ARG A 91 2.80 2.58 -2.71
CA ARG A 91 4.00 1.81 -3.07
C ARG A 91 5.21 2.74 -3.06
N ILE A 92 6.19 2.40 -2.22
CA ILE A 92 7.41 3.21 -2.04
C ILE A 92 8.68 2.55 -2.58
N SER A 93 8.62 1.26 -2.92
CA SER A 93 9.74 0.55 -3.56
C SER A 93 9.60 0.51 -5.07
N GLY A 94 10.73 0.45 -5.76
CA GLY A 94 10.76 0.40 -7.21
C GLY A 94 12.17 0.47 -7.77
N GLY A 95 12.28 0.86 -9.05
CA GLY A 95 13.55 0.90 -9.79
C GLY A 95 13.75 -0.29 -10.72
N ASN A 96 12.79 -1.20 -10.79
CA ASN A 96 12.80 -2.40 -11.62
C ASN A 96 11.94 -2.26 -12.88
N SER A 97 12.10 -3.20 -13.81
CA SER A 97 11.27 -3.32 -15.01
C SER A 97 11.22 -4.77 -15.46
N ILE A 98 10.08 -5.17 -16.02
CA ILE A 98 9.96 -6.50 -16.66
C ILE A 98 10.84 -6.65 -17.90
N LEU A 99 11.38 -5.56 -18.44
CA LEU A 99 12.31 -5.58 -19.55
C LEU A 99 13.70 -6.06 -19.13
N ASP A 100 14.04 -5.91 -17.85
CA ASP A 100 15.24 -6.46 -17.23
C ASP A 100 14.87 -7.65 -16.35
N LYS A 101 14.91 -8.85 -16.92
CA LYS A 101 14.51 -10.08 -16.22
C LYS A 101 15.42 -10.41 -15.03
N GLU A 102 16.70 -10.06 -15.11
CA GLU A 102 17.67 -10.31 -14.03
C GLU A 102 17.54 -9.26 -12.95
N GLY A 103 17.23 -8.02 -13.33
CA GLY A 103 17.04 -6.89 -12.42
C GLY A 103 15.62 -6.75 -11.85
N LEU A 104 14.65 -7.61 -12.24
CA LEU A 104 13.26 -7.47 -11.82
C LEU A 104 13.07 -7.43 -10.30
N SER A 105 13.90 -8.16 -9.56
CA SER A 105 13.87 -8.17 -8.09
C SER A 105 14.78 -7.12 -7.44
N ASN A 106 15.51 -6.34 -8.24
CA ASN A 106 16.42 -5.31 -7.76
C ASN A 106 15.66 -4.00 -7.51
N GLU A 107 14.84 -3.99 -6.47
CA GLU A 107 14.12 -2.80 -6.04
C GLU A 107 14.81 -2.09 -4.89
N ASP A 108 14.70 -0.75 -4.89
CA ASP A 108 15.09 0.08 -3.76
C ASP A 108 13.93 0.98 -3.33
N ILE A 109 14.10 1.71 -2.23
CA ILE A 109 13.13 2.72 -1.79
C ILE A 109 13.33 3.97 -2.66
N ILE A 110 12.29 4.34 -3.38
CA ILE A 110 12.27 5.48 -4.32
C ILE A 110 11.39 6.63 -3.86
N VAL A 111 10.53 6.38 -2.85
CA VAL A 111 9.71 7.39 -2.18
C VAL A 111 9.92 7.22 -0.67
N SER A 112 10.13 8.30 0.06
CA SER A 112 10.31 8.22 1.50
C SER A 112 8.99 7.96 2.23
N VAL A 113 9.07 7.34 3.41
CA VAL A 113 7.89 7.13 4.27
C VAL A 113 7.32 8.48 4.74
N GLU A 114 8.18 9.49 4.93
CA GLU A 114 7.79 10.86 5.25
C GLU A 114 6.98 11.52 4.14
N GLU A 115 7.35 11.25 2.89
CA GLU A 115 6.61 11.76 1.73
C GLU A 115 5.23 11.11 1.65
N ALA A 116 5.15 9.79 1.85
CA ALA A 116 3.87 9.08 1.93
C ALA A 116 2.98 9.64 3.05
N ALA A 117 3.55 9.95 4.22
CA ALA A 117 2.82 10.57 5.33
C ALA A 117 2.29 11.97 4.98
N LYS A 118 3.11 12.80 4.31
CA LYS A 118 2.69 14.14 3.84
C LYS A 118 1.57 14.10 2.81
N LEU A 119 1.54 13.05 1.99
CA LEU A 119 0.47 12.78 1.02
C LEU A 119 -0.79 12.20 1.67
N ASN A 120 -0.80 12.03 3.00
CA ASN A 120 -1.91 11.44 3.75
C ASN A 120 -2.17 9.94 3.43
N ALA A 121 -1.13 9.19 3.05
CA ALA A 121 -1.22 7.74 2.93
C ALA A 121 -1.61 7.11 4.28
N VAL A 122 -2.44 6.07 4.26
CA VAL A 122 -2.73 5.29 5.47
C VAL A 122 -1.63 4.29 5.79
N GLY A 123 -0.83 3.94 4.79
CA GLY A 123 0.29 3.02 4.93
C GLY A 123 1.22 3.08 3.72
N VAL A 124 2.29 2.29 3.81
CA VAL A 124 3.25 2.11 2.72
C VAL A 124 3.39 0.64 2.35
N SER A 125 3.71 0.37 1.09
CA SER A 125 4.00 -0.98 0.62
C SER A 125 5.36 -1.05 -0.03
N VAL A 126 6.06 -2.18 0.19
CA VAL A 126 7.33 -2.53 -0.44
C VAL A 126 7.26 -3.95 -0.97
N SER A 127 7.91 -4.20 -2.09
CA SER A 127 8.04 -5.57 -2.61
C SER A 127 9.10 -6.34 -1.82
N LEU A 128 8.81 -7.61 -1.57
CA LEU A 128 9.71 -8.54 -0.90
C LEU A 128 9.98 -9.73 -1.81
N TYR A 129 11.22 -9.86 -2.27
CA TYR A 129 11.66 -10.94 -3.13
C TYR A 129 12.46 -11.97 -2.31
N VAL A 130 11.79 -13.01 -1.83
CA VAL A 130 12.38 -14.00 -0.91
C VAL A 130 13.34 -14.97 -1.59
N ASP A 131 13.14 -15.23 -2.87
CA ASP A 131 13.97 -16.14 -3.69
C ASP A 131 14.63 -15.37 -4.83
N SER A 132 15.57 -14.48 -4.48
CA SER A 132 16.35 -13.69 -5.44
C SER A 132 17.71 -13.31 -4.87
N ASP A 133 18.63 -12.94 -5.75
CA ASP A 133 19.95 -12.42 -5.38
C ASP A 133 19.84 -11.09 -4.61
N HIS A 134 18.75 -10.34 -4.81
CA HIS A 134 18.47 -9.07 -4.16
C HIS A 134 17.64 -9.19 -2.87
N ARG A 135 17.34 -10.41 -2.38
CA ARG A 135 16.49 -10.59 -1.20
C ARG A 135 16.98 -9.81 0.02
N ASN A 136 18.29 -9.79 0.29
CA ASN A 136 18.82 -9.08 1.47
C ASN A 136 18.58 -7.57 1.40
N GLN A 137 18.56 -6.98 0.21
CA GLN A 137 18.21 -5.59 0.00
C GLN A 137 16.73 -5.35 0.27
N THR A 138 15.85 -6.19 -0.30
CA THR A 138 14.41 -6.02 -0.10
C THR A 138 13.99 -6.24 1.36
N PHE A 139 14.64 -7.16 2.08
CA PHE A 139 14.46 -7.32 3.54
C PHE A 139 14.92 -6.08 4.33
N ARG A 140 16.07 -5.48 3.98
CA ARG A 140 16.53 -4.24 4.62
C ARG A 140 15.56 -3.08 4.34
N ASN A 141 15.09 -2.96 3.10
CA ASN A 141 14.10 -1.96 2.70
C ASN A 141 12.83 -2.08 3.52
N LEU A 142 12.27 -3.30 3.63
CA LEU A 142 11.10 -3.58 4.45
C LEU A 142 11.34 -3.23 5.93
N SER A 143 12.48 -3.66 6.49
CA SER A 143 12.79 -3.40 7.91
C SER A 143 12.88 -1.90 8.21
N ASN A 144 13.53 -1.14 7.35
CA ASN A 144 13.68 0.31 7.50
C ASN A 144 12.35 1.03 7.30
N ALA A 145 11.61 0.68 6.24
CA ALA A 145 10.29 1.24 5.98
C ALA A 145 9.32 0.98 7.13
N ARG A 146 9.27 -0.28 7.67
CA ARG A 146 8.44 -0.64 8.81
C ARG A 146 8.75 0.19 10.05
N LYS A 147 10.05 0.33 10.38
CA LYS A 147 10.47 1.13 11.54
C LYS A 147 9.97 2.56 11.41
N ARG A 148 10.20 3.17 10.25
CA ARG A 148 9.82 4.56 10.02
C ARG A 148 8.32 4.76 9.91
N ALA A 149 7.60 3.83 9.28
CA ALA A 149 6.13 3.84 9.23
C ALA A 149 5.53 3.79 10.64
N HIS A 150 6.07 2.92 11.52
CA HIS A 150 5.64 2.84 12.91
C HIS A 150 5.84 4.17 13.67
N GLU A 151 7.00 4.82 13.50
CA GLU A 151 7.29 6.14 14.11
C GLU A 151 6.31 7.23 13.66
N LEU A 152 5.78 7.13 12.45
CA LEU A 152 4.82 8.07 11.84
C LEU A 152 3.35 7.61 11.98
N GLY A 153 3.10 6.49 12.64
CA GLY A 153 1.77 5.91 12.83
C GLY A 153 1.14 5.37 11.54
N LEU A 154 1.94 5.07 10.49
CA LEU A 154 1.48 4.44 9.25
C LEU A 154 1.40 2.90 9.38
N ILE A 155 0.57 2.29 8.50
CA ILE A 155 0.50 0.83 8.33
C ILE A 155 1.67 0.35 7.49
#